data_b1b122ba9d7695c8ba7dab8892ef5da8
#
_entry.id   b1b122ba9d7695c8ba7dab8892ef5da8
#
_cell.length_a   1.000
_cell.length_b   1.000
_cell.length_c   1.000
_cell.angle_alpha   90.00
_cell.angle_beta   90.00
_cell.angle_gamma   90.00
#
_symmetry.space_group_name_H-M   'P 1'
#
loop_
_entity.id
_entity.type
_entity.pdbx_description
1 polymer ?
#
loop_
_entity_poly.entity_id
_entity_poly.type
_entity_poly.pdbx_seq_one_letter_code
_entity_poly.pdbx_strand_id
1 'polypeptide(L)'
;MPRPVMLEKLKLNSSMKTYIDLLELIPKKDVLFIIGDWNAKVGSQETPGVTGKFGLGVQNEAGQKRLTDFCQENTLVISNTLFQQHKRRLYTWSSPDGQHQNQIDYILCSQRWRSSVQLAKTRPGADCGSDHELLIAKFRLKLKKGKTTRPCRYDLNQIP
;
A
#
# COMPACT_ATOMS: atom_id res chain seq x y z
N MET A 1 -1.89 9.76 18.55
CA MET A 1 -1.39 10.06 17.21
C MET A 1 -1.52 8.83 16.34
N PRO A 2 -1.96 8.95 15.09
CA PRO A 2 -1.90 7.82 14.16
C PRO A 2 -0.44 7.49 13.88
N ARG A 3 -0.07 6.24 14.05
CA ARG A 3 1.28 5.74 13.75
C ARG A 3 1.26 5.09 12.37
N PRO A 4 2.29 5.25 11.54
CA PRO A 4 2.42 4.47 10.33
C PRO A 4 2.71 3.02 10.70
N VAL A 5 1.88 2.11 10.22
CA VAL A 5 2.10 0.66 10.31
C VAL A 5 2.38 0.16 8.91
N MET A 6 3.58 -0.35 8.70
CA MET A 6 3.97 -0.99 7.46
C MET A 6 4.01 -2.50 7.70
N LEU A 7 3.17 -3.24 7.00
CA LEU A 7 3.25 -4.69 6.93
C LEU A 7 4.07 -5.05 5.71
N GLU A 8 5.33 -5.42 5.92
CA GLU A 8 6.16 -6.00 4.87
C GLU A 8 5.73 -7.44 4.56
N LYS A 9 6.07 -7.85 3.34
CA LYS A 9 5.82 -9.14 2.72
C LYS A 9 5.87 -10.31 3.70
N LEU A 10 4.72 -10.73 4.20
CA LEU A 10 4.54 -12.09 4.64
C LEU A 10 4.51 -12.95 3.36
N LYS A 11 5.46 -13.88 3.22
CA LYS A 11 5.53 -14.79 2.06
C LYS A 11 4.14 -15.36 1.76
N LEU A 12 3.74 -15.39 0.51
CA LEU A 12 2.42 -15.65 -0.05
C LEU A 12 1.75 -17.00 0.27
N ASN A 13 2.31 -17.80 1.16
CA ASN A 13 1.64 -18.96 1.78
C ASN A 13 0.81 -18.59 3.01
N SER A 14 0.84 -17.31 3.41
CA SER A 14 -0.05 -16.82 4.45
C SER A 14 -1.44 -16.66 3.86
N SER A 15 -2.38 -17.47 4.34
CA SER A 15 -3.80 -17.37 3.98
C SER A 15 -4.28 -15.92 4.13
N MET A 16 -5.21 -15.45 3.28
CA MET A 16 -5.94 -14.17 3.44
C MET A 16 -6.44 -13.98 4.88
N LYS A 17 -6.73 -15.08 5.56
CA LYS A 17 -7.09 -15.10 6.99
C LYS A 17 -6.03 -14.43 7.87
N THR A 18 -4.74 -14.69 7.63
CA THR A 18 -3.66 -14.06 8.40
C THR A 18 -3.65 -12.54 8.26
N TYR A 19 -3.94 -12.02 7.06
CA TYR A 19 -4.05 -10.58 6.85
C TYR A 19 -5.26 -10.00 7.59
N ILE A 20 -6.39 -10.70 7.59
CA ILE A 20 -7.61 -10.29 8.32
C ILE A 20 -7.31 -10.23 9.82
N ASP A 21 -6.71 -11.28 10.38
CA ASP A 21 -6.34 -11.33 11.79
C ASP A 21 -5.40 -10.18 12.19
N LEU A 22 -4.43 -9.85 11.32
CA LEU A 22 -3.53 -8.71 11.53
C LEU A 22 -4.25 -7.36 11.44
N LEU A 23 -5.19 -7.21 10.50
CA LEU A 23 -5.98 -5.98 10.34
C LEU A 23 -6.85 -5.68 11.56
N GLU A 24 -7.37 -6.71 12.22
CA GLU A 24 -8.15 -6.57 13.45
C GLU A 24 -7.31 -6.03 14.63
N LEU A 25 -6.01 -6.33 14.65
CA LEU A 25 -5.09 -5.85 15.68
C LEU A 25 -4.65 -4.40 15.50
N ILE A 26 -4.81 -3.84 14.30
CA ILE A 26 -4.36 -2.48 13.99
C ILE A 26 -5.48 -1.47 14.28
N PRO A 27 -5.22 -0.45 15.12
CA PRO A 27 -6.20 0.59 15.37
C PRO A 27 -6.63 1.30 14.07
N LYS A 28 -7.92 1.46 13.84
CA LYS A 28 -8.47 2.11 12.62
C LYS A 28 -7.98 3.54 12.39
N LYS A 29 -7.47 4.19 13.43
CA LYS A 29 -6.88 5.55 13.36
C LYS A 29 -5.47 5.56 12.80
N ASP A 30 -4.77 4.43 12.85
CA ASP A 30 -3.37 4.34 12.41
C ASP A 30 -3.29 4.28 10.88
N VAL A 31 -2.15 4.70 10.34
CA VAL A 31 -1.91 4.69 8.89
C VAL A 31 -1.42 3.31 8.51
N LEU A 32 -2.21 2.59 7.74
CA LEU A 32 -1.88 1.24 7.30
C LEU A 32 -1.43 1.23 5.84
N PHE A 33 -0.28 0.61 5.60
CA PHE A 33 0.21 0.24 4.28
C PHE A 33 0.56 -1.25 4.26
N ILE A 34 0.07 -1.98 3.27
CA ILE A 34 0.41 -3.38 3.04
C ILE A 34 1.09 -3.45 1.68
N ILE A 35 2.33 -3.90 1.63
CA ILE A 35 3.11 -3.98 0.41
C ILE A 35 3.49 -5.43 0.16
N GLY A 36 3.27 -5.93 -1.04
CA GLY A 36 3.63 -7.30 -1.37
C GLY A 36 3.31 -7.72 -2.79
N ASP A 37 3.79 -8.90 -3.13
CA ASP A 37 3.41 -9.65 -4.30
C ASP A 37 2.09 -10.38 -4.01
N TRP A 38 1.05 -10.05 -4.75
CA TRP A 38 -0.28 -10.63 -4.60
C TRP A 38 -0.59 -11.70 -5.63
N ASN A 39 0.33 -11.87 -6.59
CA ASN A 39 0.19 -12.80 -7.70
C ASN A 39 -1.19 -12.70 -8.39
N ALA A 40 -1.68 -11.50 -8.49
CA ALA A 40 -3.02 -11.15 -8.96
C ALA A 40 -2.95 -9.96 -9.92
N LYS A 41 -3.73 -9.98 -11.00
CA LYS A 41 -3.84 -8.89 -11.96
C LYS A 41 -5.15 -8.14 -11.72
N VAL A 42 -5.05 -6.91 -11.25
CA VAL A 42 -6.21 -6.06 -10.98
C VAL A 42 -6.73 -5.37 -12.24
N GLY A 43 -5.83 -5.08 -13.19
CA GLY A 43 -6.19 -4.45 -14.46
C GLY A 43 -6.50 -2.97 -14.36
N SER A 44 -7.03 -2.41 -15.45
CA SER A 44 -7.36 -1.00 -15.60
C SER A 44 -8.84 -0.69 -15.35
N GLN A 45 -9.65 -1.68 -15.00
CA GLN A 45 -11.05 -1.47 -14.67
C GLN A 45 -11.18 -0.83 -13.29
N GLU A 46 -11.86 0.32 -13.25
CA GLU A 46 -12.09 1.03 -12.00
C GLU A 46 -13.16 0.33 -11.15
N THR A 47 -12.82 0.08 -9.88
CA THR A 47 -13.78 -0.32 -8.85
C THR A 47 -13.84 0.81 -7.83
N PRO A 48 -14.99 1.50 -7.71
CA PRO A 48 -15.09 2.68 -6.85
C PRO A 48 -14.62 2.41 -5.42
N GLY A 49 -13.73 3.28 -4.93
CA GLY A 49 -13.16 3.18 -3.59
C GLY A 49 -12.05 2.14 -3.40
N VAL A 50 -11.81 1.25 -4.37
CA VAL A 50 -10.81 0.19 -4.27
C VAL A 50 -9.68 0.38 -5.28
N THR A 51 -10.01 0.50 -6.57
CA THR A 51 -9.03 0.67 -7.65
C THR A 51 -9.32 1.94 -8.44
N GLY A 52 -8.25 2.54 -8.98
CA GLY A 52 -8.36 3.52 -10.03
C GLY A 52 -8.27 2.88 -11.43
N LYS A 53 -8.31 3.69 -12.46
CA LYS A 53 -8.31 3.29 -13.88
C LYS A 53 -6.91 3.13 -14.49
N PHE A 54 -5.86 3.28 -13.72
CA PHE A 54 -4.49 3.32 -14.23
C PHE A 54 -3.69 2.04 -13.94
N GLY A 55 -4.34 0.93 -13.65
CA GLY A 55 -3.71 -0.37 -13.56
C GLY A 55 -3.29 -0.95 -14.92
N LEU A 56 -2.43 -1.94 -14.92
CA LEU A 56 -1.89 -2.57 -16.13
C LEU A 56 -2.74 -3.76 -16.59
N GLY A 57 -3.15 -3.73 -17.85
CA GLY A 57 -3.74 -4.88 -18.54
C GLY A 57 -5.17 -5.22 -18.13
N VAL A 58 -5.49 -6.49 -18.23
CA VAL A 58 -6.83 -7.02 -17.93
C VAL A 58 -6.81 -7.76 -16.60
N GLN A 59 -7.88 -7.58 -15.86
CA GLN A 59 -8.10 -8.26 -14.58
C GLN A 59 -8.20 -9.77 -14.76
N ASN A 60 -7.60 -10.54 -13.87
CA ASN A 60 -7.79 -11.98 -13.79
C ASN A 60 -8.67 -12.35 -12.58
N GLU A 61 -9.07 -13.63 -12.49
CA GLU A 61 -9.93 -14.11 -11.41
C GLU A 61 -9.31 -13.87 -10.01
N ALA A 62 -7.99 -14.10 -9.86
CA ALA A 62 -7.28 -13.84 -8.61
C ALA A 62 -7.29 -12.36 -8.22
N GLY A 63 -7.17 -11.44 -9.20
CA GLY A 63 -7.26 -9.99 -8.99
C GLY A 63 -8.66 -9.56 -8.61
N GLN A 64 -9.67 -10.10 -9.28
CA GLN A 64 -11.06 -9.73 -9.03
C GLN A 64 -11.58 -10.32 -7.71
N LYS A 65 -11.62 -11.64 -7.60
CA LYS A 65 -12.29 -12.30 -6.47
C LYS A 65 -11.49 -12.29 -5.17
N ARG A 66 -10.17 -12.24 -5.25
CA ARG A 66 -9.36 -12.33 -4.03
C ARG A 66 -8.89 -10.96 -3.56
N LEU A 67 -8.21 -10.22 -4.42
CA LEU A 67 -7.58 -8.98 -3.99
C LEU A 67 -8.57 -7.81 -3.95
N THR A 68 -9.40 -7.64 -4.98
CA THR A 68 -10.38 -6.53 -5.02
C THR A 68 -11.46 -6.71 -3.96
N ASP A 69 -12.01 -7.92 -3.82
CA ASP A 69 -13.02 -8.22 -2.79
C ASP A 69 -12.43 -8.05 -1.38
N PHE A 70 -11.22 -8.57 -1.15
CA PHE A 70 -10.50 -8.37 0.11
C PHE A 70 -10.32 -6.88 0.44
N CYS A 71 -9.91 -6.06 -0.54
CA CYS A 71 -9.76 -4.62 -0.33
C CYS A 71 -11.10 -3.94 -0.05
N GLN A 72 -12.17 -4.36 -0.73
CA GLN A 72 -13.51 -3.81 -0.54
C GLN A 72 -14.05 -4.11 0.87
N GLU A 73 -13.94 -5.35 1.31
CA GLU A 73 -14.39 -5.80 2.63
C GLU A 73 -13.62 -5.13 3.78
N ASN A 74 -12.33 -4.85 3.57
CA ASN A 74 -11.45 -4.27 4.59
C ASN A 74 -11.22 -2.76 4.43
N THR A 75 -11.96 -2.09 3.57
CA THR A 75 -11.87 -0.64 3.34
C THR A 75 -10.46 -0.20 2.94
N LEU A 76 -9.83 -0.96 2.05
CA LEU A 76 -8.50 -0.72 1.50
C LEU A 76 -8.59 -0.21 0.06
N VAL A 77 -7.56 0.52 -0.38
CA VAL A 77 -7.40 0.96 -1.76
C VAL A 77 -6.07 0.46 -2.33
N ILE A 78 -6.08 0.09 -3.60
CA ILE A 78 -4.90 -0.38 -4.33
C ILE A 78 -4.21 0.84 -4.95
N SER A 79 -3.18 1.33 -4.29
CA SER A 79 -2.56 2.63 -4.55
C SER A 79 -1.90 2.74 -5.93
N ASN A 80 -1.34 1.66 -6.46
CA ASN A 80 -0.68 1.66 -7.77
C ASN A 80 -1.63 2.03 -8.91
N THR A 81 -2.92 1.75 -8.76
CA THR A 81 -3.93 1.97 -9.81
C THR A 81 -4.44 3.41 -9.86
N LEU A 82 -4.04 4.25 -8.89
CA LEU A 82 -4.55 5.61 -8.74
C LEU A 82 -3.82 6.64 -9.60
N PHE A 83 -2.62 6.31 -10.10
CA PHE A 83 -1.73 7.29 -10.75
C PHE A 83 -1.47 6.91 -12.19
N GLN A 84 -1.71 7.85 -13.08
CA GLN A 84 -1.33 7.71 -14.48
C GLN A 84 0.19 7.63 -14.60
N GLN A 85 0.68 6.56 -15.18
CA GLN A 85 2.10 6.32 -15.42
C GLN A 85 2.31 5.77 -16.84
N HIS A 86 3.51 5.96 -17.37
CA HIS A 86 3.91 5.30 -18.61
C HIS A 86 3.92 3.77 -18.40
N LYS A 87 3.50 2.97 -19.39
CA LYS A 87 3.38 1.50 -19.27
C LYS A 87 4.60 0.84 -18.63
N ARG A 88 5.83 1.25 -19.02
CA ARG A 88 7.09 0.73 -18.46
C ARG A 88 7.30 0.99 -16.96
N ARG A 89 6.45 1.81 -16.34
CA ARG A 89 6.48 2.11 -14.90
C ARG A 89 5.31 1.51 -14.14
N LEU A 90 4.52 0.66 -14.80
CA LEU A 90 3.38 -0.02 -14.21
C LEU A 90 3.67 -1.49 -13.92
N TYR A 91 4.37 -2.20 -14.83
CA TYR A 91 4.67 -3.61 -14.57
C TYR A 91 5.64 -3.77 -13.41
N THR A 92 5.40 -4.79 -12.61
CA THR A 92 6.20 -5.11 -11.42
C THR A 92 6.94 -6.42 -11.57
N TRP A 93 6.63 -7.20 -12.58
CA TRP A 93 7.25 -8.47 -12.90
C TRP A 93 7.43 -8.64 -14.41
N SER A 94 8.54 -9.26 -14.79
CA SER A 94 8.83 -9.64 -16.17
C SER A 94 9.18 -11.12 -16.24
N SER A 95 8.65 -11.80 -17.24
CA SER A 95 9.03 -13.20 -17.48
C SER A 95 10.52 -13.32 -17.84
N PRO A 96 11.17 -14.47 -17.55
CA PRO A 96 12.58 -14.68 -17.85
C PRO A 96 12.95 -14.52 -19.34
N ASP A 97 11.99 -14.77 -20.26
CA ASP A 97 12.13 -14.55 -21.69
C ASP A 97 11.87 -13.09 -22.12
N GLY A 98 11.48 -12.22 -21.20
CA GLY A 98 11.17 -10.81 -21.45
C GLY A 98 9.89 -10.56 -22.24
N GLN A 99 9.13 -11.59 -22.61
CA GLN A 99 7.95 -11.44 -23.48
C GLN A 99 6.70 -11.01 -22.71
N HIS A 100 6.62 -11.33 -21.43
CA HIS A 100 5.46 -11.04 -20.58
C HIS A 100 5.83 -10.09 -19.44
N GLN A 101 5.01 -9.06 -19.29
CA GLN A 101 5.14 -8.06 -18.22
C GLN A 101 3.80 -7.89 -17.52
N ASN A 102 3.79 -8.08 -16.21
CA ASN A 102 2.59 -8.02 -15.41
C ASN A 102 2.75 -7.07 -14.22
N GLN A 103 1.64 -6.52 -13.76
CA GLN A 103 1.55 -5.82 -12.50
C GLN A 103 0.88 -6.78 -11.50
N ILE A 104 1.65 -7.29 -10.56
CA ILE A 104 1.24 -8.28 -9.56
C ILE A 104 1.65 -7.90 -8.13
N ASP A 105 2.53 -6.92 -7.99
CA ASP A 105 2.88 -6.32 -6.72
C ASP A 105 2.08 -5.04 -6.50
N TYR A 106 1.47 -4.90 -5.35
CA TYR A 106 0.62 -3.77 -5.02
C TYR A 106 0.92 -3.21 -3.65
N ILE A 107 0.63 -1.93 -3.51
CA ILE A 107 0.63 -1.19 -2.26
C ILE A 107 -0.82 -0.91 -1.90
N LEU A 108 -1.28 -1.55 -0.85
CA LEU A 108 -2.61 -1.31 -0.29
C LEU A 108 -2.50 -0.28 0.83
N CYS A 109 -3.46 0.62 0.91
CA CYS A 109 -3.61 1.51 2.06
C CYS A 109 -5.08 1.63 2.46
N SER A 110 -5.34 1.98 3.72
CA SER A 110 -6.71 2.24 4.14
C SER A 110 -7.29 3.45 3.38
N GLN A 111 -8.54 3.37 2.96
CA GLN A 111 -9.23 4.42 2.17
C GLN A 111 -9.16 5.79 2.85
N ARG A 112 -9.20 5.82 4.18
CA ARG A 112 -9.05 7.04 4.96
C ARG A 112 -7.75 7.80 4.64
N TRP A 113 -6.69 7.08 4.31
CA TRP A 113 -5.36 7.64 4.05
C TRP A 113 -4.99 7.69 2.58
N ARG A 114 -5.94 7.41 1.68
CA ARG A 114 -5.74 7.45 0.22
C ARG A 114 -5.08 8.76 -0.25
N SER A 115 -5.52 9.90 0.27
CA SER A 115 -4.99 11.21 -0.09
C SER A 115 -3.54 11.45 0.38
N SER A 116 -3.02 10.61 1.25
CA SER A 116 -1.63 10.66 1.69
C SER A 116 -0.68 10.05 0.68
N VAL A 117 -1.17 9.18 -0.20
CA VAL A 117 -0.40 8.61 -1.30
C VAL A 117 -0.31 9.65 -2.41
N GLN A 118 0.90 10.06 -2.77
CA GLN A 118 1.14 11.08 -3.81
C GLN A 118 1.59 10.48 -5.13
N LEU A 119 2.19 9.30 -5.08
CA LEU A 119 2.74 8.61 -6.24
C LEU A 119 2.93 7.13 -5.92
N ALA A 120 2.68 6.27 -6.91
CA ALA A 120 3.12 4.88 -6.91
C ALA A 120 3.53 4.51 -8.33
N LYS A 121 4.72 3.93 -8.49
CA LYS A 121 5.29 3.52 -9.79
C LYS A 121 6.42 2.53 -9.60
N THR A 122 6.78 1.80 -10.64
CA THR A 122 8.02 1.03 -10.66
C THR A 122 9.19 1.89 -11.16
N ARG A 123 10.40 1.45 -10.82
CA ARG A 123 11.65 2.02 -11.33
C ARG A 123 12.38 0.95 -12.17
N PRO A 124 12.06 0.87 -13.47
CA PRO A 124 12.70 -0.09 -14.37
C PRO A 124 14.21 0.12 -14.42
N GLY A 125 14.97 -0.99 -14.45
CA GLY A 125 16.42 -0.96 -14.49
C GLY A 125 17.11 -0.71 -13.14
N ALA A 126 16.37 -0.66 -12.03
CA ALA A 126 16.95 -0.82 -10.72
C ALA A 126 17.32 -2.30 -10.56
N ASP A 127 18.60 -2.63 -10.62
CA ASP A 127 19.07 -4.00 -10.43
C ASP A 127 18.85 -4.40 -8.97
N CYS A 128 17.83 -5.23 -8.76
CA CYS A 128 17.51 -5.80 -7.45
C CYS A 128 17.88 -7.29 -7.37
N GLY A 129 18.53 -7.85 -8.41
CA GLY A 129 18.82 -9.28 -8.53
C GLY A 129 17.56 -10.17 -8.54
N SER A 130 16.44 -9.64 -9.03
CA SER A 130 15.13 -10.30 -9.06
C SER A 130 14.46 -10.08 -10.42
N ASP A 131 13.53 -10.96 -10.78
CA ASP A 131 12.59 -10.80 -11.90
C ASP A 131 11.46 -9.79 -11.60
N HIS A 132 11.41 -9.26 -10.37
CA HIS A 132 10.52 -8.19 -9.97
C HIS A 132 11.20 -6.82 -10.05
N GLU A 133 10.44 -5.84 -10.52
CA GLU A 133 10.87 -4.44 -10.58
C GLU A 133 10.68 -3.75 -9.22
N LEU A 134 11.57 -2.81 -8.91
CA LEU A 134 11.46 -2.01 -7.68
C LEU A 134 10.20 -1.15 -7.69
N LEU A 135 9.26 -1.42 -6.81
CA LEU A 135 8.04 -0.64 -6.62
C LEU A 135 8.29 0.48 -5.60
N ILE A 136 8.01 1.72 -6.00
CA ILE A 136 8.25 2.93 -5.20
C ILE A 136 6.93 3.64 -4.97
N ALA A 137 6.68 4.07 -3.74
CA ALA A 137 5.59 4.97 -3.42
C ALA A 137 6.08 6.19 -2.62
N LYS A 138 5.41 7.33 -2.85
CA LYS A 138 5.62 8.57 -2.11
C LYS A 138 4.40 8.86 -1.27
N PHE A 139 4.60 8.99 0.03
CA PHE A 139 3.56 9.32 0.99
C PHE A 139 3.81 10.68 1.63
N ARG A 140 2.72 11.41 1.90
CA ARG A 140 2.75 12.65 2.66
C ARG A 140 1.74 12.59 3.79
N LEU A 141 2.20 12.31 4.99
CA LEU A 141 1.37 12.26 6.17
C LEU A 141 1.30 13.64 6.83
N LYS A 142 0.09 14.15 6.99
CA LYS A 142 -0.17 15.35 7.80
C LYS A 142 -0.52 14.90 9.22
N LEU A 143 0.47 14.86 10.09
CA LEU A 143 0.26 14.56 11.51
C LEU A 143 -0.13 15.85 12.22
N LYS A 144 -1.21 15.84 13.02
CA LYS A 144 -1.50 16.94 13.94
C LYS A 144 -0.38 17.03 14.96
N LYS A 145 0.23 18.21 15.11
CA LYS A 145 1.12 18.51 16.26
C LYS A 145 0.33 18.20 17.53
N GLY A 146 0.81 17.26 18.35
CA GLY A 146 0.31 17.08 19.70
C GLY A 146 0.44 18.40 20.44
N LYS A 147 -0.55 18.75 21.26
CA LYS A 147 -0.37 19.86 22.21
C LYS A 147 0.88 19.54 23.03
N THR A 148 1.92 20.32 22.86
CA THR A 148 3.09 20.25 23.73
C THR A 148 2.57 20.68 25.10
N THR A 149 2.39 19.75 26.01
CA THR A 149 2.25 20.09 27.43
C THR A 149 3.54 20.82 27.79
N ARG A 150 3.41 22.12 28.09
CA ARG A 150 4.56 22.87 28.59
C ARG A 150 5.09 22.08 29.80
N PRO A 151 6.40 21.80 29.86
CA PRO A 151 6.95 21.18 31.06
C PRO A 151 6.54 22.04 32.26
N CYS A 152 5.99 21.39 33.27
CA CYS A 152 5.65 22.08 34.53
C CYS A 152 6.93 22.72 35.03
N ARG A 153 6.99 24.05 35.05
CA ARG A 153 8.07 24.76 35.72
C ARG A 153 7.86 24.52 37.21
N TYR A 154 8.69 23.68 37.78
CA TYR A 154 8.78 23.57 39.23
C TYR A 154 9.35 24.90 39.74
N ASP A 155 8.58 25.59 40.55
CA ASP A 155 9.05 26.80 41.28
C ASP A 155 9.93 26.29 42.44
N LEU A 156 11.24 26.38 42.24
CA LEU A 156 12.24 25.94 43.21
C LEU A 156 12.20 26.77 44.52
N ASN A 157 11.45 27.90 44.56
CA ASN A 157 11.31 28.74 45.75
C ASN A 157 10.24 28.24 46.74
N GLN A 158 9.54 27.13 46.40
CA GLN A 158 8.53 26.52 47.27
C GLN A 158 8.99 25.24 47.97
N ILE A 159 10.29 24.99 47.99
CA ILE A 159 10.84 23.85 48.75
C ILE A 159 11.19 24.41 50.17
N PRO A 160 10.55 23.89 51.23
CA PRO A 160 10.83 24.32 52.61
C PRO A 160 12.23 23.95 53.07
#